data_999a74f090d2e0beb93d06db7f4854b8
#
_entry.id   999a74f090d2e0beb93d06db7f4854b8
#
_cell.length_a   1.000
_cell.length_b   1.000
_cell.length_c   1.000
_cell.angle_alpha   90.00
_cell.angle_beta   90.00
_cell.angle_gamma   90.00
#
_symmetry.space_group_name_H-M   'P 1'
#
loop_
_entity.id
_entity.type
_entity.pdbx_description
1 polymer ?
#
loop_
_entity_poly.entity_id
_entity_poly.type
_entity_poly.pdbx_seq_one_letter_code
_entity_poly.pdbx_strand_id
1 'polypeptide(L)'
;MNMQPMKLNNIQTGFKRILLTVATVFMLGNGWAQDAKVLKGRIVNAEGEPIAGAVVNVAEASRIALSDKDGFFTLKNVKPADELYVSSVGYLPTTAIADFEENFKIVMDADLDEYAHTTPLPFNRKPKKFVTESTSIVTGEELEKHPVTVLQNAFTSTVTGVETYEAQSEPGWSETAMYIRGIRTMNASARSPLIIVDNVERDLSFLDAYPIESITILKDAAATAIYGMRGANGAVLVTTKRGETGKTKINFTQEVGFQTIAGIPESQNSYNYALSRNQARYLDGLSPEYSDEDLEYYRRVCNGEQLEGMAKYKYFNTNWHDTMLRDAAPQYRTNLSVSGGNARARYYVSFSYLRQEGLFDTKWTEWNEGYSTQEVLNRYNLRSNIDIDVNKFLNVSMDLGGRIDNISQPGIDVWNLFTWGAGENLPVYPVFCPNGEFFMPTSSDSKNGAAQIAGRGVEQNRRRNLYTTVTATGNLDALVPGLKAKMTFSFDSYETFQKVQQADVNVYYYNYMADVNDPSEYTYQRMRTYKALPNATTSPRDYYYNLNMNGGLDLKST
;
A
#
# COMPACT_ATOMS: atom_id res chain seq x y z
N MET A 1 -31.01 16.54 28.04
CA MET A 1 -31.61 16.18 26.77
C MET A 1 -30.94 14.88 26.32
N ASN A 2 -31.65 13.75 26.57
CA ASN A 2 -31.08 12.40 26.45
C ASN A 2 -30.90 11.99 24.98
N MET A 3 -29.67 11.86 24.51
CA MET A 3 -29.38 11.11 23.30
C MET A 3 -28.95 9.69 23.68
N GLN A 4 -29.79 8.73 23.35
CA GLN A 4 -29.49 7.31 23.49
C GLN A 4 -28.37 6.90 22.52
N PRO A 5 -27.48 5.98 22.88
CA PRO A 5 -26.45 5.45 21.98
C PRO A 5 -27.08 4.60 20.88
N MET A 6 -26.75 4.93 19.64
CA MET A 6 -27.17 4.20 18.44
C MET A 6 -26.52 2.81 18.45
N LYS A 7 -27.34 1.80 18.65
CA LYS A 7 -26.90 0.39 18.78
C LYS A 7 -26.20 -0.08 17.50
N LEU A 8 -24.98 -0.56 17.63
CA LEU A 8 -24.15 -1.20 16.58
C LEU A 8 -24.83 -2.42 15.88
N ASN A 9 -25.94 -2.93 16.43
CA ASN A 9 -26.67 -4.08 15.88
C ASN A 9 -27.31 -3.85 14.50
N ASN A 10 -27.50 -2.60 14.06
CA ASN A 10 -28.16 -2.33 12.78
C ASN A 10 -27.21 -2.38 11.58
N ILE A 11 -25.90 -2.22 11.79
CA ILE A 11 -24.89 -2.27 10.72
C ILE A 11 -24.58 -3.72 10.37
N GLN A 12 -24.47 -4.59 11.36
CA GLN A 12 -24.24 -6.04 11.11
C GLN A 12 -25.45 -6.73 10.43
N THR A 13 -26.68 -6.27 10.70
CA THR A 13 -27.88 -6.81 10.04
C THR A 13 -28.02 -6.30 8.60
N GLY A 14 -27.58 -5.07 8.33
CA GLY A 14 -27.52 -4.51 6.97
C GLY A 14 -26.50 -5.24 6.09
N PHE A 15 -25.31 -5.48 6.61
CA PHE A 15 -24.24 -6.17 5.89
C PHE A 15 -24.59 -7.64 5.59
N LYS A 16 -25.20 -8.36 6.56
CA LYS A 16 -25.70 -9.72 6.33
C LYS A 16 -26.81 -9.78 5.28
N ARG A 17 -27.69 -8.78 5.22
CA ARG A 17 -28.74 -8.72 4.19
C ARG A 17 -28.18 -8.42 2.81
N ILE A 18 -27.19 -7.54 2.68
CA ILE A 18 -26.51 -7.26 1.40
C ILE A 18 -25.72 -8.49 0.94
N LEU A 19 -25.00 -9.18 1.83
CA LEU A 19 -24.28 -10.40 1.47
C LEU A 19 -25.23 -11.54 1.05
N LEU A 20 -26.38 -11.68 1.72
CA LEU A 20 -27.39 -12.67 1.35
C LEU A 20 -28.06 -12.32 0.01
N THR A 21 -28.30 -11.04 -0.29
CA THR A 21 -28.90 -10.60 -1.55
C THR A 21 -27.91 -10.78 -2.71
N VAL A 22 -26.63 -10.51 -2.53
CA VAL A 22 -25.59 -10.76 -3.52
C VAL A 22 -25.41 -12.28 -3.74
N ALA A 23 -25.42 -13.09 -2.69
CA ALA A 23 -25.37 -14.55 -2.81
C ALA A 23 -26.61 -15.13 -3.51
N THR A 24 -27.80 -14.55 -3.31
CA THR A 24 -29.02 -15.01 -3.98
C THR A 24 -29.06 -14.61 -5.45
N VAL A 25 -28.51 -13.45 -5.82
CA VAL A 25 -28.37 -13.05 -7.23
C VAL A 25 -27.35 -13.93 -7.96
N PHE A 26 -26.27 -14.37 -7.27
CA PHE A 26 -25.31 -15.33 -7.85
C PHE A 26 -25.87 -16.74 -7.99
N MET A 27 -26.84 -17.17 -7.15
CA MET A 27 -27.45 -18.51 -7.26
C MET A 27 -28.58 -18.59 -8.28
N LEU A 28 -29.12 -17.47 -8.78
CA LEU A 28 -30.17 -17.47 -9.79
C LEU A 28 -29.63 -17.42 -11.25
N GLY A 29 -28.29 -17.34 -11.41
CA GLY A 29 -27.63 -17.36 -12.72
C GLY A 29 -27.27 -18.75 -13.27
N ASN A 30 -27.47 -19.83 -12.53
CA ASN A 30 -27.09 -21.19 -12.95
C ASN A 30 -28.32 -22.02 -13.34
N GLY A 31 -28.75 -21.87 -14.56
CA GLY A 31 -29.91 -22.64 -15.02
C GLY A 31 -30.16 -22.72 -16.51
N TRP A 32 -29.11 -22.69 -17.33
CA TRP A 32 -29.23 -23.15 -18.71
C TRP A 32 -28.08 -24.11 -18.97
N ALA A 33 -28.34 -25.40 -18.83
CA ALA A 33 -27.48 -26.44 -19.35
C ALA A 33 -27.56 -26.34 -20.89
N GLN A 34 -26.63 -25.57 -21.49
CA GLN A 34 -26.47 -25.56 -22.92
C GLN A 34 -25.76 -26.87 -23.31
N ASP A 35 -26.38 -27.59 -24.25
CA ASP A 35 -25.82 -28.83 -24.80
C ASP A 35 -24.44 -28.59 -25.40
N ALA A 36 -23.49 -29.39 -24.95
CA ALA A 36 -22.12 -29.35 -25.45
C ALA A 36 -22.09 -29.80 -26.91
N LYS A 37 -21.58 -28.92 -27.79
CA LYS A 37 -21.53 -29.12 -29.22
C LYS A 37 -20.10 -29.39 -29.73
N VAL A 38 -19.97 -29.76 -30.98
CA VAL A 38 -18.68 -29.87 -31.68
C VAL A 38 -18.41 -28.53 -32.33
N LEU A 39 -17.33 -27.86 -31.89
CA LEU A 39 -16.85 -26.63 -32.49
C LEU A 39 -15.87 -26.95 -33.60
N LYS A 40 -16.09 -26.36 -34.76
CA LYS A 40 -15.15 -26.38 -35.88
C LYS A 40 -14.74 -24.94 -36.19
N GLY A 41 -13.46 -24.73 -36.43
CA GLY A 41 -12.94 -23.44 -36.80
C GLY A 41 -11.64 -23.54 -37.59
N ARG A 42 -11.14 -22.40 -38.04
CA ARG A 42 -9.90 -22.29 -38.78
C ARG A 42 -8.96 -21.27 -38.11
N ILE A 43 -7.69 -21.63 -37.95
CA ILE A 43 -6.65 -20.77 -37.42
C ILE A 43 -5.80 -20.25 -38.55
N VAL A 44 -5.59 -18.95 -38.62
CA VAL A 44 -4.84 -18.28 -39.67
C VAL A 44 -3.97 -17.17 -39.10
N ASN A 45 -2.95 -16.74 -39.86
CA ASN A 45 -2.19 -15.54 -39.57
C ASN A 45 -2.92 -14.27 -40.04
N ALA A 46 -2.30 -13.10 -39.81
CA ALA A 46 -2.85 -11.79 -40.19
C ALA A 46 -3.05 -11.66 -41.72
N GLU A 47 -2.26 -12.36 -42.51
CA GLU A 47 -2.34 -12.43 -43.99
C GLU A 47 -3.41 -13.41 -44.48
N GLY A 48 -4.02 -14.18 -43.56
CA GLY A 48 -5.07 -15.17 -43.90
C GLY A 48 -4.55 -16.54 -44.25
N GLU A 49 -3.25 -16.80 -44.12
CA GLU A 49 -2.64 -18.11 -44.37
C GLU A 49 -2.91 -19.08 -43.22
N PRO A 50 -3.09 -20.37 -43.46
CA PRO A 50 -3.40 -21.35 -42.44
C PRO A 50 -2.21 -21.63 -41.52
N ILE A 51 -2.48 -21.79 -40.22
CA ILE A 51 -1.49 -22.18 -39.20
C ILE A 51 -1.73 -23.65 -38.85
N ALA A 52 -0.78 -24.51 -39.20
CA ALA A 52 -0.81 -25.93 -38.88
C ALA A 52 -0.20 -26.21 -37.49
N GLY A 53 -0.75 -27.19 -36.77
CA GLY A 53 -0.21 -27.61 -35.47
C GLY A 53 -0.47 -26.65 -34.30
N ALA A 54 -1.34 -25.66 -34.47
CA ALA A 54 -1.76 -24.81 -33.37
C ALA A 54 -2.61 -25.60 -32.36
N VAL A 55 -2.35 -25.38 -31.09
CA VAL A 55 -3.05 -26.03 -29.99
C VAL A 55 -4.23 -25.12 -29.58
N VAL A 56 -5.44 -25.67 -29.60
CA VAL A 56 -6.66 -25.01 -29.10
C VAL A 56 -7.09 -25.70 -27.82
N ASN A 57 -7.19 -24.96 -26.73
CA ASN A 57 -7.59 -25.47 -25.43
C ASN A 57 -8.77 -24.67 -24.90
N VAL A 58 -9.69 -25.32 -24.17
CA VAL A 58 -10.74 -24.63 -23.39
C VAL A 58 -10.19 -24.33 -22.01
N ALA A 59 -10.25 -23.07 -21.57
CA ALA A 59 -9.59 -22.57 -20.37
C ALA A 59 -9.89 -23.35 -19.08
N GLU A 60 -11.09 -23.90 -18.93
CA GLU A 60 -11.52 -24.61 -17.72
C GLU A 60 -11.60 -26.15 -17.85
N ALA A 61 -11.19 -26.72 -18.99
CA ALA A 61 -11.31 -28.16 -19.21
C ALA A 61 -10.10 -28.70 -19.97
N SER A 62 -9.61 -29.90 -19.58
CA SER A 62 -8.52 -30.60 -20.26
C SER A 62 -8.93 -31.10 -21.68
N ARG A 63 -9.37 -30.17 -22.53
CA ARG A 63 -9.84 -30.44 -23.90
C ARG A 63 -8.95 -29.72 -24.88
N ILE A 64 -8.22 -30.49 -25.66
CA ILE A 64 -7.21 -29.97 -26.58
C ILE A 64 -7.54 -30.46 -27.97
N ALA A 65 -7.41 -29.61 -28.98
CA ALA A 65 -7.40 -29.94 -30.40
C ALA A 65 -6.17 -29.33 -31.05
N LEU A 66 -5.71 -29.97 -32.10
CA LEU A 66 -4.63 -29.46 -32.97
C LEU A 66 -5.22 -29.07 -34.33
N SER A 67 -4.73 -27.98 -34.90
CA SER A 67 -5.07 -27.59 -36.25
C SER A 67 -4.34 -28.47 -37.27
N ASP A 68 -5.02 -28.80 -38.37
CA ASP A 68 -4.48 -29.56 -39.50
C ASP A 68 -3.63 -28.66 -40.44
N LYS A 69 -3.21 -29.24 -41.57
CA LYS A 69 -2.38 -28.55 -42.58
C LYS A 69 -3.05 -27.30 -43.19
N ASP A 70 -4.37 -27.30 -43.23
CA ASP A 70 -5.18 -26.21 -43.77
C ASP A 70 -5.70 -25.27 -42.68
N GLY A 71 -5.18 -25.44 -41.44
CA GLY A 71 -5.50 -24.62 -40.27
C GLY A 71 -6.82 -24.99 -39.60
N PHE A 72 -7.55 -26.03 -40.03
CA PHE A 72 -8.81 -26.43 -39.44
C PHE A 72 -8.60 -27.20 -38.13
N PHE A 73 -9.44 -26.91 -37.13
CA PHE A 73 -9.49 -27.69 -35.90
C PHE A 73 -10.92 -28.14 -35.60
N THR A 74 -11.03 -29.18 -34.81
CA THR A 74 -12.31 -29.70 -34.33
C THR A 74 -12.21 -30.01 -32.84
N LEU A 75 -12.98 -29.29 -32.05
CA LEU A 75 -13.01 -29.43 -30.58
C LEU A 75 -14.39 -29.94 -30.15
N LYS A 76 -14.42 -31.05 -29.39
CA LYS A 76 -15.67 -31.67 -28.92
C LYS A 76 -16.08 -31.17 -27.56
N ASN A 77 -17.38 -31.19 -27.29
CA ASN A 77 -17.97 -30.84 -26.01
C ASN A 77 -17.71 -29.38 -25.58
N VAL A 78 -17.76 -28.43 -26.50
CA VAL A 78 -17.63 -26.99 -26.24
C VAL A 78 -19.01 -26.38 -26.08
N LYS A 79 -19.14 -25.48 -25.13
CA LYS A 79 -20.35 -24.69 -24.93
C LYS A 79 -20.25 -23.35 -25.66
N PRO A 80 -21.36 -22.75 -26.08
CA PRO A 80 -21.36 -21.38 -26.56
C PRO A 80 -20.81 -20.45 -25.47
N ALA A 81 -19.93 -19.54 -25.85
CA ALA A 81 -19.21 -18.62 -24.98
C ALA A 81 -18.08 -19.23 -24.10
N ASP A 82 -17.71 -20.51 -24.28
CA ASP A 82 -16.46 -21.01 -23.69
C ASP A 82 -15.26 -20.18 -24.22
N GLU A 83 -14.32 -19.86 -23.36
CA GLU A 83 -13.08 -19.19 -23.74
C GLU A 83 -12.07 -20.22 -24.25
N LEU A 84 -11.60 -20.01 -25.46
CA LEU A 84 -10.60 -20.84 -26.15
C LEU A 84 -9.24 -20.17 -26.01
N TYR A 85 -8.27 -20.88 -25.51
CA TYR A 85 -6.87 -20.48 -25.54
C TYR A 85 -6.17 -21.14 -26.69
N VAL A 86 -5.56 -20.36 -27.59
CA VAL A 86 -4.89 -20.84 -28.79
C VAL A 86 -3.41 -20.46 -28.73
N SER A 87 -2.54 -21.44 -28.94
CA SER A 87 -1.10 -21.26 -28.98
C SER A 87 -0.48 -22.03 -30.17
N SER A 88 0.54 -21.43 -30.77
CA SER A 88 1.34 -22.06 -31.84
C SER A 88 2.77 -21.56 -31.79
N VAL A 89 3.71 -22.39 -32.21
CA VAL A 89 5.13 -21.99 -32.28
C VAL A 89 5.28 -20.89 -33.33
N GLY A 90 5.89 -19.76 -32.95
CA GLY A 90 6.07 -18.61 -33.82
C GLY A 90 4.88 -17.64 -33.89
N TYR A 91 3.88 -17.82 -33.05
CA TYR A 91 2.70 -16.94 -32.94
C TYR A 91 2.42 -16.56 -31.48
N LEU A 92 1.90 -15.35 -31.28
CA LEU A 92 1.46 -14.90 -29.96
C LEU A 92 0.25 -15.71 -29.51
N PRO A 93 0.25 -16.24 -28.29
CA PRO A 93 -0.94 -16.88 -27.72
C PRO A 93 -2.13 -15.93 -27.78
N THR A 94 -3.27 -16.42 -28.26
CA THR A 94 -4.49 -15.61 -28.34
C THR A 94 -5.67 -16.30 -27.68
N THR A 95 -6.65 -15.54 -27.22
CA THR A 95 -7.91 -16.06 -26.69
C THR A 95 -9.04 -15.72 -27.66
N ALA A 96 -9.98 -16.65 -27.83
CA ALA A 96 -11.17 -16.46 -28.62
C ALA A 96 -12.40 -17.02 -27.89
N ILE A 97 -13.55 -16.46 -28.12
CA ILE A 97 -14.80 -17.00 -27.58
C ILE A 97 -15.35 -18.01 -28.60
N ALA A 98 -15.76 -19.18 -28.09
CA ALA A 98 -16.34 -20.22 -28.93
C ALA A 98 -17.60 -19.71 -29.64
N ASP A 99 -17.52 -19.60 -30.97
CA ASP A 99 -18.61 -19.25 -31.85
C ASP A 99 -18.89 -20.40 -32.80
N PHE A 100 -20.14 -20.80 -32.92
CA PHE A 100 -20.59 -21.92 -33.75
C PHE A 100 -21.05 -21.49 -35.17
N GLU A 101 -20.59 -20.31 -35.61
CA GLU A 101 -20.82 -19.85 -36.97
C GLU A 101 -20.05 -20.74 -37.99
N GLU A 102 -20.59 -20.88 -39.18
CA GLU A 102 -20.08 -21.77 -40.22
C GLU A 102 -18.64 -21.44 -40.69
N ASN A 103 -18.17 -20.21 -40.42
CA ASN A 103 -16.83 -19.72 -40.77
C ASN A 103 -16.06 -19.19 -39.54
N PHE A 104 -16.16 -19.87 -38.39
CA PHE A 104 -15.42 -19.46 -37.22
C PHE A 104 -13.91 -19.42 -37.46
N LYS A 105 -13.32 -18.25 -37.39
CA LYS A 105 -11.92 -18.00 -37.73
C LYS A 105 -11.20 -17.36 -36.57
N ILE A 106 -10.06 -17.91 -36.16
CA ILE A 106 -9.18 -17.35 -35.17
C ILE A 106 -7.94 -16.83 -35.91
N VAL A 107 -7.64 -15.55 -35.74
CA VAL A 107 -6.45 -14.91 -36.29
C VAL A 107 -5.39 -14.87 -35.19
N MET A 108 -4.19 -15.39 -35.48
CA MET A 108 -3.03 -15.29 -34.61
C MET A 108 -2.01 -14.34 -35.22
N ASP A 109 -1.50 -13.43 -34.40
CA ASP A 109 -0.40 -12.57 -34.80
C ASP A 109 0.91 -13.35 -34.70
N ALA A 110 1.78 -13.22 -35.70
CA ALA A 110 3.11 -13.83 -35.68
C ALA A 110 3.89 -13.30 -34.44
N ASP A 111 4.45 -14.22 -33.67
CA ASP A 111 5.43 -13.86 -32.62
C ASP A 111 6.74 -13.52 -33.36
N LEU A 112 6.81 -12.27 -33.84
CA LEU A 112 7.93 -11.77 -34.63
C LEU A 112 9.22 -11.65 -33.81
N ASP A 113 9.41 -12.43 -32.80
CA ASP A 113 10.58 -12.56 -31.93
C ASP A 113 10.29 -12.38 -30.44
N GLU A 114 11.04 -13.07 -29.59
CA GLU A 114 11.36 -12.78 -28.20
C GLU A 114 11.68 -11.29 -27.94
N TYR A 115 11.80 -10.48 -29.00
CA TYR A 115 12.10 -9.06 -29.07
C TYR A 115 10.93 -8.15 -29.46
N ALA A 116 9.74 -8.70 -29.70
CA ALA A 116 8.55 -7.91 -30.08
C ALA A 116 7.93 -7.11 -28.90
N HIS A 117 8.37 -7.38 -27.66
CA HIS A 117 7.96 -6.59 -26.52
C HIS A 117 8.49 -5.15 -26.65
N THR A 118 7.58 -4.21 -26.62
CA THR A 118 7.94 -2.79 -26.63
C THR A 118 8.29 -2.33 -25.22
N THR A 119 9.39 -1.59 -25.08
CA THR A 119 9.77 -0.90 -23.84
C THR A 119 9.13 0.48 -23.84
N PRO A 120 8.35 0.84 -22.81
CA PRO A 120 7.92 2.21 -22.62
C PRO A 120 9.13 3.11 -22.36
N LEU A 121 9.30 4.13 -23.19
CA LEU A 121 10.29 5.17 -23.05
C LEU A 121 9.59 6.53 -23.00
N PRO A 122 10.27 7.61 -22.62
CA PRO A 122 9.67 8.93 -22.59
C PRO A 122 8.98 9.28 -23.91
N PHE A 123 7.67 9.55 -23.84
CA PHE A 123 6.79 9.94 -24.96
C PHE A 123 6.67 8.92 -26.11
N ASN A 124 7.32 7.75 -26.04
CA ASN A 124 7.30 6.73 -27.09
C ASN A 124 7.38 5.32 -26.49
N ARG A 125 7.08 4.32 -27.33
CA ARG A 125 7.38 2.89 -27.07
C ARG A 125 8.30 2.39 -28.19
N LYS A 126 9.41 1.75 -27.84
CA LYS A 126 10.33 1.16 -28.81
C LYS A 126 10.35 -0.37 -28.65
N PRO A 127 10.42 -1.14 -29.73
CA PRO A 127 10.73 -2.57 -29.64
C PRO A 127 12.01 -2.79 -28.84
N LYS A 128 12.03 -3.74 -27.93
CA LYS A 128 13.15 -4.00 -27.00
C LYS A 128 14.50 -4.14 -27.74
N LYS A 129 14.51 -4.71 -28.93
CA LYS A 129 15.71 -4.88 -29.78
C LYS A 129 16.36 -3.56 -30.22
N PHE A 130 15.62 -2.45 -30.21
CA PHE A 130 16.13 -1.11 -30.55
C PHE A 130 16.37 -0.24 -29.33
N VAL A 131 16.18 -0.76 -28.11
CA VAL A 131 16.45 -0.05 -26.87
C VAL A 131 17.91 -0.26 -26.50
N THR A 132 18.69 0.80 -26.64
CA THR A 132 20.11 0.84 -26.25
C THR A 132 20.29 1.37 -24.83
N GLU A 133 19.24 1.96 -24.30
CA GLU A 133 19.16 2.57 -22.98
C GLU A 133 19.08 1.50 -21.87
N SER A 134 19.73 1.74 -20.75
CA SER A 134 19.65 0.85 -19.59
C SER A 134 18.33 1.03 -18.84
N THR A 135 17.42 0.08 -19.02
CA THR A 135 16.08 0.11 -18.41
C THR A 135 15.79 -1.17 -17.65
N SER A 136 14.87 -1.11 -16.69
CA SER A 136 14.19 -2.27 -16.09
C SER A 136 12.70 -2.04 -16.13
N ILE A 137 11.94 -3.09 -16.38
CA ILE A 137 10.48 -3.04 -16.44
C ILE A 137 9.93 -4.01 -15.39
N VAL A 138 8.92 -3.55 -14.65
CA VAL A 138 8.10 -4.36 -13.75
C VAL A 138 6.65 -4.22 -14.19
N THR A 139 5.96 -5.33 -14.33
CA THR A 139 4.54 -5.35 -14.69
C THR A 139 3.66 -5.06 -13.48
N GLY A 140 2.44 -4.55 -13.73
CA GLY A 140 1.45 -4.36 -12.68
C GLY A 140 1.11 -5.66 -11.95
N GLU A 141 1.04 -6.79 -12.68
CA GLU A 141 0.79 -8.11 -12.11
C GLU A 141 1.86 -8.54 -11.09
N GLU A 142 3.13 -8.19 -11.34
CA GLU A 142 4.20 -8.45 -10.38
C GLU A 142 4.08 -7.57 -9.15
N LEU A 143 3.71 -6.29 -9.33
CA LEU A 143 3.48 -5.37 -8.22
C LEU A 143 2.29 -5.78 -7.35
N GLU A 144 1.23 -6.32 -7.94
CA GLU A 144 0.04 -6.79 -7.23
C GLU A 144 0.33 -7.97 -6.28
N LYS A 145 1.39 -8.75 -6.53
CA LYS A 145 1.81 -9.85 -5.63
C LYS A 145 2.36 -9.37 -4.28
N HIS A 146 2.71 -8.08 -4.19
CA HIS A 146 3.27 -7.47 -2.99
C HIS A 146 2.19 -6.65 -2.26
N PRO A 147 1.64 -7.12 -1.12
CA PRO A 147 0.56 -6.45 -0.40
C PRO A 147 1.06 -5.25 0.42
N VAL A 148 1.89 -4.40 -0.17
CA VAL A 148 2.47 -3.21 0.47
C VAL A 148 1.48 -2.04 0.50
N THR A 149 1.61 -1.18 1.50
CA THR A 149 0.81 0.05 1.63
C THR A 149 1.41 1.23 0.87
N VAL A 150 2.72 1.20 0.65
CA VAL A 150 3.49 2.17 -0.12
C VAL A 150 4.12 1.46 -1.31
N LEU A 151 3.81 1.93 -2.51
CA LEU A 151 4.20 1.27 -3.76
C LEU A 151 5.72 1.10 -3.90
N GLN A 152 6.51 2.05 -3.38
CA GLN A 152 7.98 1.99 -3.42
C GLN A 152 8.53 0.73 -2.72
N ASN A 153 7.85 0.22 -1.70
CA ASN A 153 8.27 -0.98 -0.97
C ASN A 153 8.17 -2.25 -1.84
N ALA A 154 7.29 -2.25 -2.85
CA ALA A 154 7.20 -3.36 -3.80
C ALA A 154 8.44 -3.46 -4.71
N PHE A 155 9.28 -2.42 -4.79
CA PHE A 155 10.51 -2.47 -5.61
C PHE A 155 11.67 -3.16 -4.91
N THR A 156 11.59 -3.34 -3.60
CA THR A 156 12.62 -4.04 -2.83
C THR A 156 12.80 -5.45 -3.39
N SER A 157 13.99 -5.75 -3.88
CA SER A 157 14.35 -7.05 -4.47
C SER A 157 13.65 -7.43 -5.79
N THR A 158 12.71 -6.63 -6.30
CA THR A 158 12.01 -6.92 -7.58
C THR A 158 12.65 -6.20 -8.76
N VAL A 159 13.26 -5.04 -8.54
CA VAL A 159 13.81 -4.20 -9.60
C VAL A 159 15.31 -4.07 -9.49
N THR A 160 16.04 -4.59 -10.48
CA THR A 160 17.50 -4.47 -10.49
C THR A 160 17.97 -3.02 -10.60
N GLY A 161 18.88 -2.61 -9.69
CA GLY A 161 19.48 -1.28 -9.65
C GLY A 161 18.59 -0.20 -9.07
N VAL A 162 17.52 -0.59 -8.37
CA VAL A 162 16.72 0.28 -7.49
C VAL A 162 16.97 -0.14 -6.06
N GLU A 163 17.26 0.82 -5.22
CA GLU A 163 17.41 0.67 -3.78
C GLU A 163 16.29 1.44 -3.11
N THR A 164 15.63 0.80 -2.15
CA THR A 164 14.58 1.42 -1.35
C THR A 164 14.97 1.37 0.11
N TYR A 165 14.70 2.44 0.83
CA TYR A 165 14.92 2.55 2.26
C TYR A 165 13.66 3.09 2.92
N GLU A 166 13.01 2.24 3.71
CA GLU A 166 11.86 2.62 4.51
C GLU A 166 12.34 3.15 5.86
N ALA A 167 12.16 4.44 6.09
CA ALA A 167 12.55 5.09 7.33
C ALA A 167 11.49 4.88 8.44
N GLN A 168 10.22 4.82 8.04
CA GLN A 168 9.06 4.63 8.92
C GLN A 168 8.06 3.71 8.23
N SER A 169 7.41 2.83 9.02
CA SER A 169 6.38 1.89 8.52
C SER A 169 5.03 2.05 9.21
N GLU A 170 4.84 3.16 9.93
CA GLU A 170 3.58 3.47 10.59
C GLU A 170 2.42 3.62 9.58
N PRO A 171 1.19 3.15 9.90
CA PRO A 171 0.04 3.30 9.05
C PRO A 171 -0.22 4.75 8.61
N GLY A 172 -0.02 5.01 7.32
CA GLY A 172 -0.22 6.33 6.72
C GLY A 172 0.97 7.28 6.82
N TRP A 173 2.02 6.95 7.57
CA TRP A 173 3.26 7.73 7.72
C TRP A 173 4.49 7.03 7.15
N SER A 174 4.29 5.88 6.51
CA SER A 174 5.36 5.15 5.86
C SER A 174 6.04 6.02 4.81
N GLU A 175 7.32 6.31 5.02
CA GLU A 175 8.18 7.07 4.12
C GLU A 175 9.25 6.15 3.55
N THR A 176 9.19 5.93 2.26
CA THR A 176 10.18 5.13 1.55
C THR A 176 10.96 5.97 0.58
N ALA A 177 12.24 6.16 0.88
CA ALA A 177 13.18 6.76 -0.07
C ALA A 177 13.55 5.73 -1.14
N MET A 178 13.71 6.19 -2.37
CA MET A 178 14.08 5.36 -3.51
C MET A 178 15.26 5.98 -4.25
N TYR A 179 16.25 5.15 -4.59
CA TYR A 179 17.45 5.55 -5.30
C TYR A 179 17.69 4.63 -6.50
N ILE A 180 18.15 5.19 -7.60
CA ILE A 180 18.53 4.43 -8.80
C ILE A 180 20.06 4.42 -8.89
N ARG A 181 20.65 3.22 -8.75
CA ARG A 181 22.11 3.01 -8.70
C ARG A 181 22.80 3.83 -7.59
N GLY A 182 22.16 3.89 -6.41
CA GLY A 182 22.68 4.53 -5.21
C GLY A 182 22.50 6.04 -5.16
N ILE A 183 23.01 6.64 -4.08
CA ILE A 183 22.94 8.08 -3.81
C ILE A 183 24.07 8.78 -4.59
N ARG A 184 23.71 9.72 -5.47
CA ARG A 184 24.65 10.43 -6.34
C ARG A 184 24.97 11.86 -5.90
N THR A 185 24.23 12.40 -4.95
CA THR A 185 24.40 13.77 -4.46
C THR A 185 24.31 13.84 -2.95
N MET A 186 25.11 14.72 -2.34
CA MET A 186 25.05 14.99 -0.90
C MET A 186 23.83 15.85 -0.51
N ASN A 187 23.23 16.56 -1.46
CA ASN A 187 22.01 17.33 -1.21
C ASN A 187 20.82 16.38 -1.04
N ALA A 188 20.32 16.26 0.19
CA ALA A 188 19.24 15.34 0.56
C ALA A 188 17.94 15.58 -0.25
N SER A 189 17.59 16.84 -0.50
CA SER A 189 16.37 17.19 -1.23
C SER A 189 16.43 16.90 -2.75
N ALA A 190 17.63 16.61 -3.27
CA ALA A 190 17.84 16.34 -4.70
C ALA A 190 18.22 14.88 -4.99
N ARG A 191 18.00 13.94 -4.04
CA ARG A 191 18.41 12.53 -4.19
C ARG A 191 17.40 11.67 -4.94
N SER A 192 16.13 12.02 -4.89
CA SER A 192 15.05 11.22 -5.46
C SER A 192 15.10 11.20 -6.98
N PRO A 193 14.75 10.08 -7.63
CA PRO A 193 14.56 10.03 -9.08
C PRO A 193 13.33 10.83 -9.50
N LEU A 194 13.30 11.22 -10.78
CA LEU A 194 12.14 11.86 -11.39
C LEU A 194 11.04 10.84 -11.61
N ILE A 195 9.81 11.12 -11.18
CA ILE A 195 8.67 10.23 -11.35
C ILE A 195 7.69 10.82 -12.35
N ILE A 196 7.37 10.03 -13.38
CA ILE A 196 6.48 10.43 -14.47
C ILE A 196 5.34 9.41 -14.57
N VAL A 197 4.12 9.86 -14.35
CA VAL A 197 2.90 9.05 -14.44
C VAL A 197 2.11 9.49 -15.67
N ASP A 198 1.94 8.60 -16.64
CA ASP A 198 1.26 8.88 -17.91
C ASP A 198 1.71 10.20 -18.57
N ASN A 199 3.04 10.40 -18.64
CA ASN A 199 3.75 11.57 -19.16
C ASN A 199 3.62 12.88 -18.35
N VAL A 200 3.09 12.81 -17.14
CA VAL A 200 3.02 13.96 -16.21
C VAL A 200 3.87 13.65 -14.97
N GLU A 201 4.65 14.62 -14.51
CA GLU A 201 5.40 14.49 -13.27
C GLU A 201 4.45 14.48 -12.07
N ARG A 202 4.54 13.41 -11.26
CA ARG A 202 3.68 13.17 -10.10
C ARG A 202 4.44 12.40 -9.04
N ASP A 203 3.95 12.43 -7.82
CA ASP A 203 4.48 11.61 -6.73
C ASP A 203 3.95 10.17 -6.84
N LEU A 204 4.86 9.19 -6.71
CA LEU A 204 4.54 7.77 -6.75
C LEU A 204 3.71 7.33 -5.54
N SER A 205 3.86 8.01 -4.41
CA SER A 205 3.11 7.71 -3.18
C SER A 205 1.60 7.84 -3.33
N PHE A 206 1.11 8.55 -4.37
CA PHE A 206 -0.32 8.71 -4.62
C PHE A 206 -0.93 7.57 -5.45
N LEU A 207 -0.11 6.64 -5.93
CA LEU A 207 -0.58 5.52 -6.72
C LEU A 207 -0.77 4.26 -5.88
N ASP A 208 -1.68 3.43 -6.33
CA ASP A 208 -1.85 2.05 -5.89
C ASP A 208 -1.26 1.12 -6.96
N ALA A 209 -0.96 -0.14 -6.61
CA ALA A 209 -0.42 -1.13 -7.55
C ALA A 209 -1.45 -1.53 -8.63
N TYR A 210 -2.73 -1.68 -8.25
CA TYR A 210 -3.77 -2.22 -9.12
C TYR A 210 -4.02 -1.49 -10.43
N PRO A 211 -4.04 -0.13 -10.51
CA PRO A 211 -4.23 0.57 -11.77
C PRO A 211 -2.97 0.64 -12.64
N ILE A 212 -1.86 0.05 -12.22
CA ILE A 212 -0.59 0.10 -12.96
C ILE A 212 -0.54 -1.01 -14.00
N GLU A 213 -0.20 -0.67 -15.24
CA GLU A 213 0.14 -1.62 -16.31
C GLU A 213 1.60 -2.04 -16.21
N SER A 214 2.51 -1.05 -16.12
CA SER A 214 3.94 -1.28 -16.00
C SER A 214 4.67 -0.08 -15.40
N ILE A 215 5.82 -0.35 -14.79
CA ILE A 215 6.78 0.65 -14.34
C ILE A 215 8.10 0.41 -15.06
N THR A 216 8.60 1.43 -15.75
CA THR A 216 9.90 1.41 -16.42
C THR A 216 10.87 2.31 -15.68
N ILE A 217 11.98 1.75 -15.23
CA ILE A 217 13.07 2.47 -14.57
C ILE A 217 14.13 2.85 -15.61
N LEU A 218 14.40 4.13 -15.76
CA LEU A 218 15.43 4.70 -16.62
C LEU A 218 16.70 4.94 -15.80
N LYS A 219 17.77 4.18 -16.07
CA LYS A 219 18.94 4.09 -15.18
C LYS A 219 20.14 4.89 -15.66
N ASP A 220 20.18 5.28 -16.91
CA ASP A 220 21.33 5.96 -17.52
C ASP A 220 20.98 7.33 -18.12
N ALA A 221 22.00 8.09 -18.43
CA ALA A 221 21.84 9.43 -18.99
C ALA A 221 21.21 9.43 -20.40
N ALA A 222 21.43 8.37 -21.19
CA ALA A 222 20.83 8.26 -22.51
C ALA A 222 19.30 8.15 -22.41
N ALA A 223 18.82 7.32 -21.47
CA ALA A 223 17.38 7.15 -21.21
C ALA A 223 16.73 8.41 -20.63
N THR A 224 17.46 9.18 -19.80
CA THR A 224 16.93 10.36 -19.10
C THR A 224 17.24 11.69 -19.77
N ALA A 225 18.00 11.71 -20.88
CA ALA A 225 18.45 12.92 -21.55
C ALA A 225 17.33 13.92 -21.86
N ILE A 226 16.14 13.43 -22.23
CA ILE A 226 14.98 14.26 -22.55
C ILE A 226 14.47 15.08 -21.35
N TYR A 227 14.76 14.64 -20.13
CA TYR A 227 14.38 15.33 -18.89
C TYR A 227 15.45 16.31 -18.40
N GLY A 228 16.60 16.39 -19.10
CA GLY A 228 17.70 17.25 -18.76
C GLY A 228 18.23 16.98 -17.35
N MET A 229 18.58 18.04 -16.61
CA MET A 229 19.12 17.93 -15.25
C MET A 229 18.17 17.28 -14.24
N ARG A 230 16.86 17.32 -14.47
CA ARG A 230 15.86 16.69 -13.60
C ARG A 230 15.96 15.17 -13.62
N GLY A 231 16.43 14.60 -14.73
CA GLY A 231 16.68 13.16 -14.87
C GLY A 231 18.05 12.68 -14.37
N ALA A 232 18.84 13.53 -13.68
CA ALA A 232 20.21 13.20 -13.27
C ALA A 232 20.30 12.00 -12.32
N ASN A 233 19.28 11.77 -11.47
CA ASN A 233 19.21 10.63 -10.56
C ASN A 233 18.43 9.43 -11.13
N GLY A 234 18.19 9.43 -12.45
CA GLY A 234 17.33 8.47 -13.10
C GLY A 234 15.86 8.92 -13.12
N ALA A 235 15.03 8.15 -13.79
CA ALA A 235 13.59 8.40 -13.83
C ALA A 235 12.77 7.12 -13.74
N VAL A 236 11.56 7.23 -13.23
CA VAL A 236 10.56 6.19 -13.11
C VAL A 236 9.38 6.55 -13.97
N LEU A 237 9.11 5.77 -14.99
CA LEU A 237 7.95 5.94 -15.86
C LEU A 237 6.87 4.97 -15.43
N VAL A 238 5.74 5.48 -15.03
CA VAL A 238 4.55 4.69 -14.68
C VAL A 238 3.54 4.79 -15.80
N THR A 239 3.17 3.64 -16.34
CA THR A 239 2.07 3.51 -17.29
C THR A 239 0.89 2.88 -16.57
N THR A 240 -0.29 3.50 -16.67
CA THR A 240 -1.50 2.96 -16.04
C THR A 240 -2.35 2.17 -17.03
N LYS A 241 -3.12 1.20 -16.50
CA LYS A 241 -4.03 0.35 -17.27
C LYS A 241 -5.04 1.20 -18.02
N ARG A 242 -5.32 0.83 -19.27
CA ARG A 242 -6.33 1.45 -20.13
C ARG A 242 -7.37 0.43 -20.56
N GLY A 243 -8.51 0.93 -21.04
CA GLY A 243 -9.53 0.07 -21.61
C GLY A 243 -9.11 -0.49 -22.97
N GLU A 244 -9.55 -1.70 -23.26
CA GLU A 244 -9.39 -2.37 -24.54
C GLU A 244 -10.74 -2.48 -25.23
N THR A 245 -10.72 -2.62 -26.58
CA THR A 245 -11.92 -2.92 -27.33
C THR A 245 -12.37 -4.35 -27.04
N GLY A 246 -13.59 -4.50 -26.53
CA GLY A 246 -14.11 -5.82 -26.19
C GLY A 246 -15.24 -5.77 -25.17
N LYS A 247 -15.66 -6.93 -24.70
CA LYS A 247 -16.65 -7.06 -23.64
C LYS A 247 -16.12 -6.47 -22.34
N THR A 248 -17.03 -5.93 -21.52
CA THR A 248 -16.68 -5.43 -20.20
C THR A 248 -16.11 -6.57 -19.33
N LYS A 249 -14.90 -6.34 -18.81
CA LYS A 249 -14.24 -7.21 -17.81
C LYS A 249 -14.40 -6.57 -16.43
N ILE A 250 -14.76 -7.37 -15.45
CA ILE A 250 -14.89 -6.93 -14.05
C ILE A 250 -13.96 -7.79 -13.22
N ASN A 251 -13.02 -7.15 -12.51
CA ASN A 251 -12.12 -7.85 -11.61
C ASN A 251 -12.38 -7.36 -10.18
N PHE A 252 -12.50 -8.32 -9.26
CA PHE A 252 -12.66 -8.06 -7.84
C PHE A 252 -11.60 -8.83 -7.07
N THR A 253 -10.86 -8.12 -6.22
CA THR A 253 -9.82 -8.72 -5.37
C THR A 253 -10.07 -8.32 -3.92
N GLN A 254 -10.01 -9.29 -3.01
CA GLN A 254 -10.08 -9.08 -1.58
C GLN A 254 -8.87 -9.72 -0.92
N GLU A 255 -8.11 -8.92 -0.17
CA GLU A 255 -6.93 -9.36 0.57
C GLU A 255 -7.18 -9.15 2.07
N VAL A 256 -6.74 -10.12 2.86
CA VAL A 256 -6.69 -10.04 4.32
C VAL A 256 -5.29 -10.43 4.74
N GLY A 257 -4.62 -9.56 5.46
CA GLY A 257 -3.28 -9.79 5.96
C GLY A 257 -3.16 -9.45 7.43
N PHE A 258 -2.08 -9.92 8.04
CA PHE A 258 -1.66 -9.54 9.37
C PHE A 258 -0.25 -9.01 9.31
N GLN A 259 -0.04 -7.84 9.90
CA GLN A 259 1.28 -7.24 10.04
C GLN A 259 1.87 -7.64 11.37
N THR A 260 3.14 -8.01 11.35
CA THR A 260 3.93 -8.31 12.54
C THR A 260 5.18 -7.47 12.54
N ILE A 261 5.80 -7.29 13.68
CA ILE A 261 7.05 -6.54 13.79
C ILE A 261 8.20 -7.42 13.32
N ALA A 262 8.96 -6.95 12.35
CA ALA A 262 10.06 -7.71 11.75
C ALA A 262 11.34 -7.75 12.59
N GLY A 263 11.54 -6.79 13.48
CA GLY A 263 12.72 -6.76 14.35
C GLY A 263 12.62 -5.62 15.36
N ILE A 264 12.45 -5.99 16.62
CA ILE A 264 12.59 -5.07 17.75
C ILE A 264 13.90 -5.43 18.44
N PRO A 265 14.76 -4.45 18.76
CA PRO A 265 15.90 -4.72 19.63
C PRO A 265 15.41 -5.35 20.94
N GLU A 266 16.06 -6.40 21.39
CA GLU A 266 15.73 -7.00 22.68
C GLU A 266 15.91 -5.99 23.81
N SER A 267 14.85 -5.81 24.61
CA SER A 267 14.91 -4.98 25.80
C SER A 267 15.76 -5.66 26.87
N GLN A 268 16.60 -4.87 27.51
CA GLN A 268 17.35 -5.36 28.67
C GLN A 268 16.37 -5.70 29.80
N ASN A 269 16.54 -6.86 30.44
CA ASN A 269 15.75 -7.21 31.62
C ASN A 269 16.22 -6.44 32.87
N SER A 270 15.41 -6.44 33.94
CA SER A 270 15.66 -5.67 35.14
C SER A 270 16.94 -6.08 35.88
N TYR A 271 17.28 -7.37 35.89
CA TYR A 271 18.53 -7.84 36.50
C TYR A 271 19.76 -7.29 35.77
N ASN A 272 19.81 -7.44 34.47
CA ASN A 272 20.93 -6.95 33.67
C ASN A 272 21.02 -5.41 33.72
N TYR A 273 19.88 -4.72 33.73
CA TYR A 273 19.84 -3.28 33.91
C TYR A 273 20.44 -2.86 35.27
N ALA A 274 19.98 -3.47 36.38
CA ALA A 274 20.47 -3.15 37.72
C ALA A 274 21.97 -3.44 37.86
N LEU A 275 22.42 -4.56 37.32
CA LEU A 275 23.84 -4.94 37.30
C LEU A 275 24.69 -3.93 36.51
N SER A 276 24.26 -3.57 35.30
CA SER A 276 24.94 -2.61 34.44
C SER A 276 24.97 -1.21 35.11
N ARG A 277 23.90 -0.84 35.79
CA ARG A 277 23.80 0.42 36.52
C ARG A 277 24.79 0.47 37.67
N ASN A 278 24.89 -0.60 38.47
CA ASN A 278 25.89 -0.71 39.54
C ASN A 278 27.30 -0.65 38.99
N GLN A 279 27.58 -1.34 37.86
CA GLN A 279 28.88 -1.31 37.20
C GLN A 279 29.27 0.10 36.74
N ALA A 280 28.32 0.84 36.12
CA ALA A 280 28.55 2.21 35.70
C ALA A 280 28.88 3.11 36.89
N ARG A 281 28.12 2.99 37.98
CA ARG A 281 28.39 3.76 39.24
C ARG A 281 29.73 3.44 39.86
N TYR A 282 30.13 2.14 39.83
CA TYR A 282 31.46 1.73 40.28
C TYR A 282 32.58 2.39 39.48
N LEU A 283 32.43 2.47 38.14
CA LEU A 283 33.38 3.15 37.27
C LEU A 283 33.46 4.66 37.56
N ASP A 284 32.34 5.27 37.97
CA ASP A 284 32.28 6.67 38.41
C ASP A 284 32.75 6.90 39.85
N GLY A 285 33.20 5.84 40.55
CA GLY A 285 33.60 5.92 41.94
C GLY A 285 32.48 6.12 42.96
N LEU A 286 31.24 5.78 42.58
CA LEU A 286 30.03 5.91 43.39
C LEU A 286 29.64 4.54 43.99
N SER A 287 28.89 4.59 45.09
CA SER A 287 28.32 3.38 45.70
C SER A 287 27.28 2.73 44.76
N PRO A 288 27.12 1.39 44.82
CA PRO A 288 26.06 0.69 44.11
C PRO A 288 24.68 1.32 44.40
N GLU A 289 23.82 1.34 43.42
CA GLU A 289 22.43 1.80 43.52
C GLU A 289 21.51 0.66 44.01
N TYR A 290 21.80 -0.56 43.57
CA TYR A 290 21.08 -1.77 43.92
C TYR A 290 21.96 -2.66 44.80
N SER A 291 21.43 -3.10 45.96
CA SER A 291 22.10 -4.03 46.84
C SER A 291 22.19 -5.44 46.23
N ASP A 292 22.98 -6.33 46.81
CA ASP A 292 23.05 -7.73 46.42
C ASP A 292 21.69 -8.43 46.61
N GLU A 293 20.92 -8.05 47.61
CA GLU A 293 19.55 -8.51 47.83
C GLU A 293 18.61 -8.07 46.72
N ASP A 294 18.67 -6.81 46.30
CA ASP A 294 17.89 -6.30 45.17
C ASP A 294 18.20 -7.05 43.87
N LEU A 295 19.50 -7.29 43.62
CA LEU A 295 19.92 -8.03 42.45
C LEU A 295 19.39 -9.48 42.46
N GLU A 296 19.32 -10.12 43.63
CA GLU A 296 18.77 -11.46 43.76
C GLU A 296 17.26 -11.47 43.49
N TYR A 297 16.49 -10.50 44.01
CA TYR A 297 15.07 -10.37 43.67
C TYR A 297 14.84 -10.11 42.19
N TYR A 298 15.60 -9.23 41.56
CA TYR A 298 15.49 -9.00 40.10
C TYR A 298 15.84 -10.27 39.31
N ARG A 299 16.83 -11.03 39.75
CA ARG A 299 17.20 -12.33 39.12
C ARG A 299 16.04 -13.32 39.20
N ARG A 300 15.35 -13.41 40.33
CA ARG A 300 14.18 -14.28 40.55
C ARG A 300 13.01 -13.90 39.65
N VAL A 301 12.69 -12.61 39.59
CA VAL A 301 11.61 -12.11 38.72
C VAL A 301 11.94 -12.35 37.24
N CYS A 302 13.18 -12.13 36.82
CA CYS A 302 13.61 -12.40 35.45
C CYS A 302 13.54 -13.89 35.09
N ASN A 303 13.65 -14.80 36.06
CA ASN A 303 13.46 -16.24 35.88
C ASN A 303 11.97 -16.67 35.91
N GLY A 304 11.05 -15.71 35.99
CA GLY A 304 9.61 -15.94 35.97
C GLY A 304 8.98 -16.27 37.34
N GLU A 305 9.73 -16.07 38.43
CA GLU A 305 9.20 -16.29 39.77
C GLU A 305 8.19 -15.20 40.15
N GLN A 306 7.02 -15.62 40.63
CA GLN A 306 6.01 -14.72 41.18
C GLN A 306 6.35 -14.40 42.63
N LEU A 307 6.75 -13.16 42.88
CA LEU A 307 7.06 -12.71 44.22
C LEU A 307 5.80 -12.51 45.06
N GLU A 308 5.89 -12.82 46.34
CA GLU A 308 4.80 -12.64 47.31
C GLU A 308 5.06 -11.46 48.24
N GLY A 309 4.02 -11.10 49.01
CA GLY A 309 4.12 -10.02 49.98
C GLY A 309 4.46 -8.66 49.35
N MET A 310 5.32 -7.91 50.04
CA MET A 310 5.73 -6.57 49.58
C MET A 310 6.71 -6.59 48.42
N ALA A 311 7.44 -7.70 48.22
CA ALA A 311 8.42 -7.83 47.12
C ALA A 311 7.76 -7.68 45.73
N LYS A 312 6.53 -8.11 45.57
CA LYS A 312 5.77 -7.97 44.30
C LYS A 312 5.50 -6.52 43.89
N TYR A 313 5.56 -5.59 44.82
CA TYR A 313 5.38 -4.16 44.60
C TYR A 313 6.69 -3.37 44.51
N LYS A 314 7.83 -4.04 44.73
CA LYS A 314 9.17 -3.45 44.68
C LYS A 314 9.96 -3.88 43.45
N TYR A 315 9.87 -5.14 43.08
CA TYR A 315 10.73 -5.71 42.03
C TYR A 315 9.93 -6.12 40.80
N PHE A 316 10.22 -5.44 39.71
CA PHE A 316 9.53 -5.61 38.42
C PHE A 316 10.52 -6.03 37.35
N ASN A 317 10.02 -6.73 36.34
CA ASN A 317 10.71 -6.98 35.09
C ASN A 317 9.77 -6.66 33.94
N THR A 318 9.58 -5.37 33.70
CA THR A 318 8.64 -4.88 32.71
C THR A 318 9.26 -4.92 31.32
N ASN A 319 8.71 -5.74 30.43
CA ASN A 319 9.00 -5.64 29.02
C ASN A 319 8.07 -4.56 28.42
N TRP A 320 8.62 -3.39 28.18
CA TRP A 320 7.84 -2.26 27.67
C TRP A 320 7.38 -2.46 26.23
N HIS A 321 8.12 -3.22 25.40
CA HIS A 321 7.66 -3.56 24.05
C HIS A 321 6.40 -4.40 24.10
N ASP A 322 6.37 -5.49 24.87
CA ASP A 322 5.20 -6.34 25.05
C ASP A 322 4.04 -5.62 25.75
N THR A 323 4.36 -4.56 26.53
CA THR A 323 3.34 -3.73 27.19
C THR A 323 2.66 -2.76 26.23
N MET A 324 3.43 -2.20 25.27
CA MET A 324 2.97 -1.14 24.37
C MET A 324 2.52 -1.66 23.01
N LEU A 325 2.98 -2.86 22.59
CA LEU A 325 2.78 -3.39 21.26
C LEU A 325 2.03 -4.72 21.30
N ARG A 326 1.24 -4.97 20.29
CA ARG A 326 0.58 -6.25 20.02
C ARG A 326 1.36 -7.04 18.97
N ASP A 327 1.28 -8.36 19.02
CA ASP A 327 2.04 -9.25 18.13
C ASP A 327 1.65 -9.09 16.66
N ALA A 328 0.40 -8.76 16.39
CA ALA A 328 -0.11 -8.64 15.04
C ALA A 328 -1.23 -7.60 14.91
N ALA A 329 -1.28 -6.95 13.76
CA ALA A 329 -2.32 -6.00 13.39
C ALA A 329 -2.97 -6.37 12.05
N PRO A 330 -4.30 -6.30 11.91
CA PRO A 330 -4.97 -6.67 10.68
C PRO A 330 -4.82 -5.59 9.59
N GLN A 331 -4.75 -6.08 8.35
CA GLN A 331 -4.82 -5.27 7.13
C GLN A 331 -5.86 -5.86 6.20
N TYR A 332 -6.70 -5.01 5.65
CA TYR A 332 -7.74 -5.39 4.67
C TYR A 332 -7.59 -4.55 3.43
N ARG A 333 -7.57 -5.17 2.26
CA ARG A 333 -7.59 -4.48 0.98
C ARG A 333 -8.69 -5.04 0.10
N THR A 334 -9.45 -4.16 -0.51
CA THR A 334 -10.48 -4.49 -1.48
C THR A 334 -10.22 -3.70 -2.75
N ASN A 335 -10.20 -4.36 -3.89
CA ASN A 335 -10.08 -3.70 -5.18
C ASN A 335 -11.19 -4.17 -6.11
N LEU A 336 -11.78 -3.23 -6.84
CA LEU A 336 -12.76 -3.47 -7.89
C LEU A 336 -12.31 -2.71 -9.13
N SER A 337 -12.16 -3.38 -10.25
CA SER A 337 -11.90 -2.72 -11.52
C SER A 337 -12.84 -3.17 -12.61
N VAL A 338 -13.17 -2.25 -13.49
CA VAL A 338 -14.05 -2.46 -14.65
C VAL A 338 -13.35 -1.87 -15.87
N SER A 339 -13.15 -2.69 -16.89
CA SER A 339 -12.53 -2.25 -18.14
C SER A 339 -13.30 -2.78 -19.34
N GLY A 340 -13.22 -2.07 -20.46
CA GLY A 340 -13.89 -2.45 -21.68
C GLY A 340 -13.94 -1.33 -22.68
N GLY A 341 -14.70 -1.54 -23.75
CA GLY A 341 -14.89 -0.49 -24.74
C GLY A 341 -15.28 -1.02 -26.12
N ASN A 342 -15.42 -0.09 -27.01
CA ASN A 342 -15.67 -0.33 -28.43
C ASN A 342 -14.69 0.48 -29.28
N ALA A 343 -14.84 0.45 -30.59
CA ALA A 343 -13.98 1.17 -31.53
C ALA A 343 -13.94 2.70 -31.32
N ARG A 344 -14.92 3.29 -30.60
CA ARG A 344 -14.99 4.73 -30.37
C ARG A 344 -14.64 5.16 -28.97
N ALA A 345 -14.88 4.31 -27.97
CA ALA A 345 -14.62 4.65 -26.58
C ALA A 345 -14.14 3.43 -25.81
N ARG A 346 -13.05 3.58 -25.11
CA ARG A 346 -12.44 2.57 -24.23
C ARG A 346 -12.32 3.16 -22.83
N TYR A 347 -12.51 2.35 -21.82
CA TYR A 347 -12.48 2.80 -20.43
C TYR A 347 -11.85 1.75 -19.52
N TYR A 348 -11.16 2.26 -18.52
CA TYR A 348 -10.71 1.53 -17.33
C TYR A 348 -11.09 2.35 -16.10
N VAL A 349 -11.81 1.76 -15.18
CA VAL A 349 -12.17 2.37 -13.89
C VAL A 349 -11.81 1.42 -12.79
N SER A 350 -11.12 1.90 -11.76
CA SER A 350 -10.82 1.12 -10.56
C SER A 350 -11.11 1.90 -9.30
N PHE A 351 -11.56 1.18 -8.29
CA PHE A 351 -11.74 1.66 -6.93
C PHE A 351 -11.02 0.71 -5.98
N SER A 352 -10.21 1.23 -5.07
CA SER A 352 -9.64 0.43 -4.02
C SER A 352 -9.85 1.04 -2.63
N TYR A 353 -10.01 0.17 -1.65
CA TYR A 353 -10.10 0.50 -0.24
C TYR A 353 -9.05 -0.29 0.52
N LEU A 354 -8.26 0.40 1.34
CA LEU A 354 -7.28 -0.18 2.25
C LEU A 354 -7.59 0.27 3.67
N ARG A 355 -7.71 -0.69 4.59
CA ARG A 355 -7.67 -0.45 6.03
C ARG A 355 -6.45 -1.17 6.60
N GLN A 356 -5.62 -0.42 7.29
CA GLN A 356 -4.44 -0.89 7.99
C GLN A 356 -4.51 -0.40 9.44
N GLU A 357 -4.29 -1.29 10.39
CA GLU A 357 -4.19 -0.95 11.79
C GLU A 357 -2.74 -0.98 12.26
N GLY A 358 -2.37 -0.10 13.18
CA GLY A 358 -1.04 -0.07 13.79
C GLY A 358 -0.87 -1.14 14.86
N LEU A 359 0.35 -1.29 15.33
CA LEU A 359 0.75 -2.34 16.28
C LEU A 359 0.64 -1.90 17.74
N PHE A 360 0.15 -0.70 18.05
CA PHE A 360 -0.05 -0.31 19.45
C PHE A 360 -1.10 -1.19 20.14
N ASP A 361 -0.77 -1.62 21.35
CA ASP A 361 -1.72 -2.29 22.22
C ASP A 361 -2.59 -1.23 22.91
N THR A 362 -3.85 -1.20 22.55
CA THR A 362 -4.83 -0.24 23.04
C THR A 362 -5.69 -0.77 24.17
N LYS A 363 -5.31 -1.90 24.79
CA LYS A 363 -6.04 -2.47 25.97
C LYS A 363 -6.20 -1.49 27.13
N TRP A 364 -5.34 -0.48 27.19
CA TRP A 364 -5.37 0.55 28.24
C TRP A 364 -6.28 1.73 27.91
N THR A 365 -6.86 1.81 26.70
CA THR A 365 -7.70 2.95 26.27
C THR A 365 -9.12 2.89 26.80
N GLU A 366 -9.51 1.86 27.51
CA GLU A 366 -10.77 1.81 28.27
C GLU A 366 -10.92 2.97 29.27
N TRP A 367 -9.78 3.61 29.63
CA TRP A 367 -9.70 4.81 30.47
C TRP A 367 -10.11 6.10 29.75
N ASN A 368 -10.28 6.05 28.43
CA ASN A 368 -10.62 7.20 27.60
C ASN A 368 -12.09 7.18 27.21
N GLU A 369 -12.86 8.07 27.79
CA GLU A 369 -14.26 8.24 27.41
C GLU A 369 -14.33 8.92 26.02
N GLY A 370 -14.71 8.16 25.00
CA GLY A 370 -15.21 8.69 23.74
C GLY A 370 -14.24 8.78 22.56
N TYR A 371 -12.98 8.32 22.66
CA TYR A 371 -12.08 8.24 21.50
C TYR A 371 -11.16 7.01 21.54
N SER A 372 -10.74 6.57 20.36
CA SER A 372 -9.77 5.49 20.21
C SER A 372 -8.40 6.07 19.89
N THR A 373 -7.36 5.60 20.60
CA THR A 373 -5.97 5.91 20.33
C THR A 373 -5.32 4.88 19.39
N GLN A 374 -6.10 3.91 18.89
CA GLN A 374 -5.61 2.97 17.90
C GLN A 374 -5.18 3.70 16.64
N GLU A 375 -3.97 3.40 16.21
CA GLU A 375 -3.47 3.86 14.92
C GLU A 375 -4.19 3.13 13.79
N VAL A 376 -4.82 3.88 12.89
CA VAL A 376 -5.60 3.34 11.78
C VAL A 376 -5.45 4.21 10.54
N LEU A 377 -5.10 3.59 9.44
CA LEU A 377 -5.19 4.16 8.09
C LEU A 377 -6.43 3.61 7.39
N ASN A 378 -7.30 4.49 6.90
CA ASN A 378 -8.32 4.15 5.91
C ASN A 378 -8.01 4.93 4.63
N ARG A 379 -7.70 4.21 3.55
CA ARG A 379 -7.34 4.77 2.24
C ARG A 379 -8.38 4.40 1.20
N TYR A 380 -8.78 5.38 0.42
CA TYR A 380 -9.68 5.22 -0.71
C TYR A 380 -8.97 5.72 -1.96
N ASN A 381 -8.86 4.89 -2.99
CA ASN A 381 -8.31 5.27 -4.28
C ASN A 381 -9.39 5.12 -5.36
N LEU A 382 -9.44 6.07 -6.26
CA LEU A 382 -10.24 6.02 -7.48
C LEU A 382 -9.34 6.31 -8.68
N ARG A 383 -9.46 5.53 -9.74
CA ARG A 383 -8.82 5.79 -11.02
C ARG A 383 -9.83 5.60 -12.15
N SER A 384 -9.83 6.52 -13.12
CA SER A 384 -10.61 6.40 -14.33
C SER A 384 -9.80 6.88 -15.52
N ASN A 385 -9.54 6.00 -16.47
CA ASN A 385 -8.86 6.29 -17.74
C ASN A 385 -9.86 6.04 -18.87
N ILE A 386 -10.14 7.06 -19.64
CA ILE A 386 -11.13 7.03 -20.74
C ILE A 386 -10.45 7.55 -22.00
N ASP A 387 -10.51 6.77 -23.07
CA ASP A 387 -10.02 7.13 -24.40
C ASP A 387 -11.21 7.22 -25.36
N ILE A 388 -11.38 8.34 -26.05
CA ILE A 388 -12.48 8.59 -26.97
C ILE A 388 -11.93 8.98 -28.35
N ASP A 389 -12.21 8.16 -29.35
CA ASP A 389 -11.99 8.50 -30.75
C ASP A 389 -13.18 9.32 -31.25
N VAL A 390 -13.10 10.65 -31.09
CA VAL A 390 -14.16 11.59 -31.46
C VAL A 390 -14.49 11.48 -32.95
N ASN A 391 -13.45 11.42 -33.75
CA ASN A 391 -13.51 11.15 -35.19
C ASN A 391 -12.14 10.65 -35.68
N LYS A 392 -11.98 10.39 -37.00
CA LYS A 392 -10.72 9.91 -37.59
C LYS A 392 -9.53 10.87 -37.44
N PHE A 393 -9.77 12.12 -37.05
CA PHE A 393 -8.74 13.16 -36.92
C PHE A 393 -8.44 13.51 -35.45
N LEU A 394 -9.33 13.19 -34.51
CA LEU A 394 -9.22 13.63 -33.11
C LEU A 394 -9.51 12.50 -32.15
N ASN A 395 -8.52 12.19 -31.32
CA ASN A 395 -8.64 11.36 -30.14
C ASN A 395 -8.51 12.24 -28.87
N VAL A 396 -9.34 11.97 -27.87
CA VAL A 396 -9.28 12.63 -26.56
C VAL A 396 -9.18 11.56 -25.49
N SER A 397 -8.11 11.66 -24.68
CA SER A 397 -7.91 10.82 -23.50
C SER A 397 -8.11 11.65 -22.24
N MET A 398 -8.80 11.09 -21.25
CA MET A 398 -9.03 11.69 -19.96
C MET A 398 -8.62 10.70 -18.87
N ASP A 399 -7.67 11.12 -18.03
CA ASP A 399 -7.18 10.36 -16.89
C ASP A 399 -7.53 11.12 -15.60
N LEU A 400 -8.34 10.50 -14.76
CA LEU A 400 -8.75 11.02 -13.46
C LEU A 400 -8.27 10.09 -12.37
N GLY A 401 -7.64 10.62 -11.34
CA GLY A 401 -7.29 9.88 -10.15
C GLY A 401 -7.58 10.67 -8.90
N GLY A 402 -7.97 9.97 -7.86
CA GLY A 402 -8.23 10.54 -6.56
C GLY A 402 -7.81 9.59 -5.44
N ARG A 403 -7.24 10.14 -4.37
CA ARG A 403 -6.90 9.41 -3.17
C ARG A 403 -7.31 10.20 -1.94
N ILE A 404 -7.91 9.51 -0.99
CA ILE A 404 -8.25 10.04 0.33
C ILE A 404 -7.66 9.11 1.38
N ASP A 405 -6.78 9.64 2.22
CA ASP A 405 -6.27 8.96 3.39
C ASP A 405 -6.89 9.60 4.64
N ASN A 406 -7.53 8.80 5.47
CA ASN A 406 -7.95 9.16 6.81
C ASN A 406 -7.06 8.38 7.79
N ILE A 407 -6.19 9.10 8.50
CA ILE A 407 -5.23 8.55 9.44
C ILE A 407 -5.67 8.98 10.83
N SER A 408 -5.77 8.04 11.76
CA SER A 408 -5.97 8.29 13.18
C SER A 408 -4.80 7.71 13.94
N GLN A 409 -4.27 8.43 14.92
CA GLN A 409 -3.13 7.99 15.71
C GLN A 409 -3.23 8.55 17.14
N PRO A 410 -2.49 8.00 18.13
CA PRO A 410 -2.35 8.61 19.43
C PRO A 410 -1.86 10.06 19.31
N GLY A 411 -2.27 10.93 20.21
CA GLY A 411 -1.82 12.33 20.26
C GLY A 411 -0.37 12.51 20.75
N ILE A 412 0.48 11.54 20.44
CA ILE A 412 1.90 11.53 20.77
C ILE A 412 2.70 11.11 19.56
N ASP A 413 3.86 11.70 19.39
CA ASP A 413 4.83 11.27 18.39
C ASP A 413 5.40 9.90 18.78
N VAL A 414 5.13 8.92 17.94
CA VAL A 414 5.55 7.51 18.12
C VAL A 414 7.07 7.38 18.19
N TRP A 415 7.80 8.18 17.41
CA TRP A 415 9.25 8.23 17.49
C TRP A 415 9.74 8.54 18.90
N ASN A 416 9.07 9.45 19.61
CA ASN A 416 9.40 9.79 20.98
C ASN A 416 9.15 8.65 21.98
N LEU A 417 8.24 7.71 21.69
CA LEU A 417 8.01 6.55 22.55
C LEU A 417 9.17 5.55 22.52
N PHE A 418 9.80 5.38 21.36
CA PHE A 418 10.80 4.33 21.16
C PHE A 418 12.24 4.83 21.13
N THR A 419 12.50 6.07 20.72
CA THR A 419 13.86 6.61 20.63
C THR A 419 14.28 7.38 21.87
N TRP A 420 13.40 8.24 22.38
CA TRP A 420 13.67 9.05 23.58
C TRP A 420 13.09 8.40 24.84
N GLY A 421 11.92 7.78 24.71
CA GLY A 421 11.25 7.08 25.79
C GLY A 421 11.82 5.69 26.10
N ALA A 422 12.59 5.07 25.20
CA ALA A 422 13.22 3.78 25.49
C ALA A 422 14.21 3.85 26.65
N GLY A 423 14.89 4.99 26.84
CA GLY A 423 15.73 5.24 28.00
C GLY A 423 14.97 5.60 29.27
N GLU A 424 13.68 5.89 29.18
CA GLU A 424 12.82 6.32 30.28
C GLU A 424 11.86 5.22 30.75
N ASN A 425 11.55 4.26 29.88
CA ASN A 425 10.78 3.06 30.18
C ASN A 425 11.73 1.96 30.70
N LEU A 426 12.25 2.14 31.93
CA LEU A 426 13.21 1.19 32.50
C LEU A 426 12.52 -0.11 32.93
N PRO A 427 13.17 -1.28 32.76
CA PRO A 427 12.56 -2.58 33.09
C PRO A 427 12.29 -2.74 34.58
N VAL A 428 12.93 -1.94 35.43
CA VAL A 428 12.73 -1.92 36.89
C VAL A 428 11.50 -1.15 37.33
N TYR A 429 10.83 -0.43 36.40
CA TYR A 429 9.64 0.35 36.72
C TYR A 429 8.36 -0.44 36.49
N PRO A 430 7.35 -0.30 37.37
CA PRO A 430 6.04 -0.86 37.13
C PRO A 430 5.27 -0.07 36.07
N VAL A 431 4.31 -0.71 35.42
CA VAL A 431 3.34 -0.02 34.56
C VAL A 431 2.32 0.75 35.39
N PHE A 432 1.89 0.16 36.51
CA PHE A 432 0.89 0.69 37.42
C PHE A 432 1.41 0.77 38.84
N CYS A 433 0.90 1.76 39.56
CA CYS A 433 0.98 1.81 41.01
C CYS A 433 0.09 0.74 41.65
N PRO A 434 0.32 0.37 42.93
CA PRO A 434 -0.56 -0.57 43.66
C PRO A 434 -2.02 -0.16 43.73
N ASN A 435 -2.34 1.14 43.62
CA ASN A 435 -3.70 1.66 43.56
C ASN A 435 -4.36 1.59 42.19
N GLY A 436 -3.67 0.99 41.18
CA GLY A 436 -4.18 0.81 39.82
C GLY A 436 -3.95 1.98 38.87
N GLU A 437 -3.42 3.10 39.32
CA GLU A 437 -3.09 4.27 38.49
C GLU A 437 -1.75 4.07 37.76
N PHE A 438 -1.54 4.76 36.64
CA PHE A 438 -0.28 4.67 35.90
C PHE A 438 0.89 5.22 36.73
N PHE A 439 1.99 4.45 36.75
CA PHE A 439 3.22 4.86 37.42
C PHE A 439 4.04 5.83 36.54
N MET A 440 4.73 6.79 37.18
CA MET A 440 5.73 7.62 36.54
C MET A 440 6.84 7.92 37.55
N PRO A 441 8.13 7.74 37.18
CA PRO A 441 9.23 8.12 38.06
C PRO A 441 9.33 9.64 38.23
N THR A 442 10.11 10.09 39.22
CA THR A 442 10.19 11.51 39.65
C THR A 442 10.98 12.38 38.68
N SER A 443 11.72 11.85 37.71
CA SER A 443 12.47 12.69 36.78
C SER A 443 11.52 13.46 35.85
N SER A 444 11.84 14.71 35.56
CA SER A 444 11.00 15.60 34.75
C SER A 444 10.77 15.10 33.33
N ASP A 445 11.68 14.27 32.84
CA ASP A 445 11.67 13.76 31.45
C ASP A 445 11.14 12.34 31.35
N SER A 446 10.87 11.68 32.48
CA SER A 446 10.35 10.31 32.49
C SER A 446 8.93 10.23 31.97
N LYS A 447 8.64 9.12 31.31
CA LYS A 447 7.34 8.83 30.71
C LYS A 447 6.97 7.37 30.97
N ASN A 448 5.69 7.11 31.07
CA ASN A 448 5.15 5.78 31.01
C ASN A 448 4.55 5.57 29.62
N GLY A 449 5.15 4.71 28.80
CA GLY A 449 4.74 4.52 27.41
C GLY A 449 3.29 4.08 27.26
N ALA A 450 2.82 3.17 28.12
CA ALA A 450 1.42 2.73 28.13
C ALA A 450 0.46 3.89 28.45
N ALA A 451 0.80 4.72 29.44
CA ALA A 451 0.03 5.90 29.78
C ALA A 451 0.00 6.94 28.65
N GLN A 452 1.11 7.09 27.95
CA GLN A 452 1.19 8.00 26.80
C GLN A 452 0.29 7.54 25.64
N ILE A 453 0.34 6.25 25.28
CA ILE A 453 -0.54 5.67 24.25
C ILE A 453 -1.99 5.81 24.67
N ALA A 454 -2.32 5.49 25.92
CA ALA A 454 -3.68 5.50 26.42
C ALA A 454 -4.29 6.90 26.51
N GLY A 455 -3.55 7.90 26.98
CA GLY A 455 -4.15 9.12 27.54
C GLY A 455 -3.77 10.44 26.85
N ARG A 456 -2.92 10.46 25.82
CA ARG A 456 -2.46 11.72 25.19
C ARG A 456 -3.43 12.31 24.17
N GLY A 457 -4.60 11.72 24.02
CA GLY A 457 -5.60 12.16 23.06
C GLY A 457 -5.42 11.51 21.69
N VAL A 458 -5.95 12.14 20.65
CA VAL A 458 -5.96 11.61 19.29
C VAL A 458 -5.58 12.70 18.28
N GLU A 459 -4.81 12.32 17.32
CA GLU A 459 -4.53 13.10 16.12
C GLU A 459 -5.19 12.43 14.91
N GLN A 460 -5.92 13.21 14.14
CA GLN A 460 -6.56 12.78 12.91
C GLN A 460 -6.04 13.61 11.75
N ASN A 461 -5.44 12.93 10.77
CA ASN A 461 -4.94 13.54 9.56
C ASN A 461 -5.80 13.06 8.38
N ARG A 462 -6.28 14.01 7.59
CA ARG A 462 -6.98 13.73 6.34
C ARG A 462 -6.19 14.32 5.20
N ARG A 463 -5.73 13.45 4.29
CA ARG A 463 -5.01 13.83 3.08
C ARG A 463 -5.93 13.57 1.88
N ARG A 464 -5.99 14.52 0.96
CA ARG A 464 -6.77 14.41 -0.27
C ARG A 464 -5.89 14.76 -1.44
N ASN A 465 -5.85 13.88 -2.42
CA ASN A 465 -5.16 14.07 -3.68
C ASN A 465 -6.15 13.92 -4.82
N LEU A 466 -6.15 14.86 -5.73
CA LEU A 466 -6.88 14.78 -6.99
C LEU A 466 -5.90 15.10 -8.11
N TYR A 467 -5.90 14.29 -9.13
CA TYR A 467 -5.12 14.54 -10.33
C TYR A 467 -5.93 14.23 -11.57
N THR A 468 -5.86 15.14 -12.53
CA THR A 468 -6.59 15.04 -13.78
C THR A 468 -5.66 15.36 -14.94
N THR A 469 -5.72 14.56 -15.99
CA THR A 469 -5.02 14.83 -17.24
C THR A 469 -6.00 14.69 -18.38
N VAL A 470 -6.02 15.68 -19.27
CA VAL A 470 -6.76 15.63 -20.54
C VAL A 470 -5.74 15.77 -21.66
N THR A 471 -5.73 14.81 -22.57
CA THR A 471 -4.86 14.80 -23.74
C THR A 471 -5.70 14.78 -25.00
N ALA A 472 -5.50 15.75 -25.86
CA ALA A 472 -6.05 15.77 -27.21
C ALA A 472 -4.95 15.41 -28.22
N THR A 473 -5.21 14.44 -29.07
CA THR A 473 -4.30 14.02 -30.13
C THR A 473 -4.97 14.19 -31.48
N GLY A 474 -4.46 15.13 -32.26
CA GLY A 474 -4.90 15.40 -33.64
C GLY A 474 -4.07 14.61 -34.65
N ASN A 475 -4.72 13.87 -35.54
CA ASN A 475 -4.09 13.22 -36.66
C ASN A 475 -4.00 14.21 -37.83
N LEU A 476 -2.80 14.52 -38.26
CA LEU A 476 -2.48 15.46 -39.34
C LEU A 476 -1.94 14.74 -40.60
N ASP A 477 -2.29 13.47 -40.79
CA ASP A 477 -1.87 12.67 -41.98
C ASP A 477 -2.21 13.35 -43.30
N ALA A 478 -3.25 14.19 -43.30
CA ALA A 478 -3.62 14.98 -44.48
C ALA A 478 -2.57 16.04 -44.88
N LEU A 479 -1.75 16.50 -43.93
CA LEU A 479 -0.65 17.44 -44.17
C LEU A 479 0.65 16.72 -44.43
N VAL A 480 1.00 15.78 -43.56
CA VAL A 480 2.20 14.94 -43.65
C VAL A 480 1.85 13.55 -43.14
N PRO A 481 2.03 12.48 -43.93
CA PRO A 481 1.77 11.12 -43.49
C PRO A 481 2.53 10.78 -42.20
N GLY A 482 1.81 10.27 -41.19
CA GLY A 482 2.36 9.93 -39.88
C GLY A 482 2.48 11.09 -38.89
N LEU A 483 2.12 12.32 -39.27
CA LEU A 483 2.18 13.48 -38.38
C LEU A 483 1.00 13.51 -37.40
N LYS A 484 1.31 13.65 -36.11
CA LYS A 484 0.31 13.87 -35.04
C LYS A 484 0.67 15.11 -34.23
N ALA A 485 -0.33 15.88 -33.86
CA ALA A 485 -0.21 16.95 -32.88
C ALA A 485 -0.82 16.49 -31.57
N LYS A 486 -0.12 16.67 -30.45
CA LYS A 486 -0.57 16.31 -29.12
C LYS A 486 -0.57 17.51 -28.21
N MET A 487 -1.64 17.69 -27.46
CA MET A 487 -1.78 18.72 -26.43
C MET A 487 -2.27 18.06 -25.16
N THR A 488 -1.54 18.25 -24.07
CA THR A 488 -1.86 17.68 -22.75
C THR A 488 -2.02 18.82 -21.77
N PHE A 489 -3.12 18.78 -21.03
CA PHE A 489 -3.41 19.62 -19.89
C PHE A 489 -3.53 18.76 -18.65
N SER A 490 -2.84 19.12 -17.56
CA SER A 490 -2.99 18.43 -16.29
C SER A 490 -3.20 19.40 -15.13
N PHE A 491 -4.02 18.97 -14.19
CA PHE A 491 -4.31 19.67 -12.94
C PHE A 491 -4.20 18.68 -11.79
N ASP A 492 -3.35 18.98 -10.82
CA ASP A 492 -3.15 18.19 -9.63
C ASP A 492 -3.40 19.08 -8.39
N SER A 493 -4.10 18.54 -7.40
CA SER A 493 -4.42 19.19 -6.13
C SER A 493 -4.09 18.27 -4.98
N TYR A 494 -3.41 18.80 -3.99
CA TYR A 494 -3.11 18.15 -2.73
C TYR A 494 -3.57 19.00 -1.57
N GLU A 495 -4.17 18.38 -0.58
CA GLU A 495 -4.70 19.04 0.60
C GLU A 495 -4.56 18.14 1.83
N THR A 496 -4.02 18.68 2.93
CA THR A 496 -3.92 17.99 4.22
C THR A 496 -4.60 18.80 5.30
N PHE A 497 -5.51 18.15 6.03
CA PHE A 497 -6.12 18.66 7.24
C PHE A 497 -5.66 17.84 8.44
N GLN A 498 -5.23 18.53 9.46
CA GLN A 498 -4.91 17.94 10.75
C GLN A 498 -5.91 18.39 11.81
N LYS A 499 -6.45 17.45 12.56
CA LYS A 499 -7.26 17.69 13.75
C LYS A 499 -6.57 17.03 14.93
N VAL A 500 -6.18 17.85 15.90
CA VAL A 500 -5.51 17.39 17.11
C VAL A 500 -6.42 17.62 18.30
N GLN A 501 -6.65 16.58 19.06
CA GLN A 501 -7.33 16.63 20.34
C GLN A 501 -6.35 16.09 21.38
N GLN A 502 -5.67 17.00 22.06
CA GLN A 502 -4.70 16.63 23.08
C GLN A 502 -5.38 16.41 24.42
N ALA A 503 -4.87 15.44 25.14
CA ALA A 503 -5.22 15.17 26.51
C ALA A 503 -3.96 14.87 27.31
N ASP A 504 -4.03 14.93 28.61
CA ASP A 504 -3.02 14.39 29.50
C ASP A 504 -3.65 13.31 30.37
N VAL A 505 -2.87 12.30 30.74
CA VAL A 505 -3.29 11.22 31.62
C VAL A 505 -2.78 11.47 33.04
N ASN A 506 -3.58 11.11 34.05
CA ASN A 506 -3.11 11.11 35.42
C ASN A 506 -2.02 10.05 35.58
N VAL A 507 -0.87 10.46 36.06
CA VAL A 507 0.24 9.57 36.39
C VAL A 507 0.74 9.90 37.80
N TYR A 508 1.14 8.88 38.53
CA TYR A 508 1.51 8.97 39.90
C TYR A 508 2.88 8.37 40.15
N TYR A 509 3.61 8.96 41.08
CA TYR A 509 4.80 8.38 41.65
C TYR A 509 4.47 7.81 43.04
N TYR A 510 5.04 6.68 43.34
CA TYR A 510 5.23 6.19 44.70
C TYR A 510 6.66 5.67 44.84
N ASN A 511 7.20 5.79 46.06
CA ASN A 511 8.53 5.24 46.30
C ASN A 511 8.44 3.73 46.47
N TYR A 512 8.50 3.00 45.33
CA TYR A 512 8.38 1.54 45.28
C TYR A 512 9.50 0.81 46.05
N MET A 513 10.64 1.46 46.31
CA MET A 513 11.73 0.92 47.12
C MET A 513 11.60 1.24 48.62
N ALA A 514 10.55 1.98 49.03
CA ALA A 514 10.35 2.25 50.45
C ALA A 514 10.09 0.97 51.25
N ASP A 515 10.57 0.97 52.47
CA ASP A 515 10.33 -0.13 53.41
C ASP A 515 8.97 0.10 54.12
N VAL A 516 7.94 -0.48 53.55
CA VAL A 516 6.56 -0.45 54.05
C VAL A 516 6.05 -1.90 54.21
N ASN A 517 5.14 -2.09 55.18
CA ASN A 517 4.63 -3.42 55.49
C ASN A 517 3.33 -3.77 54.72
N ASP A 518 2.64 -2.76 54.22
CA ASP A 518 1.36 -2.90 53.52
C ASP A 518 1.30 -1.93 52.34
N PRO A 519 0.72 -2.30 51.19
CA PRO A 519 0.57 -1.41 50.03
C PRO A 519 -0.21 -0.14 50.29
N SER A 520 -1.08 -0.11 51.31
CA SER A 520 -1.86 1.08 51.72
C SER A 520 -1.00 2.15 52.37
N GLU A 521 0.21 1.81 52.86
CA GLU A 521 1.17 2.74 53.46
C GLU A 521 1.91 3.57 52.43
N TYR A 522 1.87 3.20 51.15
CA TYR A 522 2.49 4.00 50.09
C TYR A 522 1.82 5.35 49.94
N THR A 523 2.63 6.39 49.88
CA THR A 523 2.17 7.73 49.54
C THR A 523 2.27 7.95 48.03
N TYR A 524 1.15 8.30 47.45
CA TYR A 524 1.04 8.54 46.01
C TYR A 524 1.13 10.03 45.71
N GLN A 525 2.15 10.43 44.98
CA GLN A 525 2.32 11.81 44.53
C GLN A 525 1.84 11.89 43.07
N ARG A 526 0.83 12.73 42.82
CA ARG A 526 0.40 13.01 41.46
C ARG A 526 1.48 13.81 40.73
N MET A 527 2.02 13.23 39.64
CA MET A 527 3.08 13.84 38.85
C MET A 527 2.52 14.71 37.71
N ARG A 528 1.41 14.29 37.11
CA ARG A 528 0.66 15.04 36.09
C ARG A 528 -0.82 14.91 36.32
N THR A 529 -1.55 15.96 35.95
CA THR A 529 -3.02 15.99 36.05
C THR A 529 -3.60 15.84 34.67
N TYR A 530 -4.58 14.98 34.55
CA TYR A 530 -5.42 14.90 33.36
C TYR A 530 -6.01 16.27 33.04
N LYS A 531 -5.76 16.75 31.84
CA LYS A 531 -6.37 17.94 31.30
C LYS A 531 -6.87 17.63 29.92
N ALA A 532 -8.16 17.34 29.81
CA ALA A 532 -8.78 17.27 28.49
C ALA A 532 -8.81 18.68 27.91
N LEU A 533 -8.29 18.84 26.70
CA LEU A 533 -8.56 20.05 25.92
C LEU A 533 -9.94 19.89 25.30
N PRO A 534 -10.94 20.71 25.69
CA PRO A 534 -12.32 20.52 25.26
C PRO A 534 -12.52 20.74 23.76
N ASN A 535 -11.58 21.38 23.08
CA ASN A 535 -11.70 21.74 21.68
C ASN A 535 -10.55 21.15 20.86
N ALA A 536 -10.92 20.39 19.81
CA ALA A 536 -9.96 19.96 18.81
C ALA A 536 -9.47 21.17 18.01
N THR A 537 -8.17 21.34 17.90
CA THR A 537 -7.58 22.30 16.97
C THR A 537 -7.61 21.70 15.57
N THR A 538 -8.23 22.39 14.62
CA THR A 538 -8.23 22.00 13.22
C THR A 538 -7.44 23.03 12.42
N SER A 539 -6.44 22.59 11.70
CA SER A 539 -5.65 23.47 10.83
C SER A 539 -5.45 22.81 9.47
N PRO A 540 -5.56 23.58 8.37
CA PRO A 540 -4.97 23.17 7.12
C PRO A 540 -3.44 23.13 7.34
N ARG A 541 -2.79 22.02 6.96
CA ARG A 541 -1.34 21.89 7.15
C ARG A 541 -0.59 22.25 5.88
N ASP A 542 -1.05 21.66 4.76
CA ASP A 542 -0.43 21.88 3.46
C ASP A 542 -1.50 21.85 2.36
N TYR A 543 -1.32 22.68 1.37
CA TYR A 543 -2.07 22.60 0.12
C TYR A 543 -1.18 23.07 -1.03
N TYR A 544 -1.24 22.40 -2.16
CA TYR A 544 -0.66 22.88 -3.39
C TYR A 544 -1.52 22.52 -4.59
N TYR A 545 -1.38 23.33 -5.64
CA TYR A 545 -1.98 23.07 -6.93
C TYR A 545 -0.88 23.09 -7.98
N ASN A 546 -0.91 22.14 -8.89
CA ASN A 546 0.01 22.07 -10.01
C ASN A 546 -0.78 22.08 -11.31
N LEU A 547 -0.45 23.01 -12.19
CA LEU A 547 -1.08 23.15 -13.49
C LEU A 547 0.00 23.01 -14.55
N ASN A 548 -0.11 22.00 -15.40
CA ASN A 548 0.83 21.78 -16.50
C ASN A 548 0.11 21.79 -17.84
N MET A 549 0.76 22.37 -18.84
CA MET A 549 0.31 22.36 -20.22
C MET A 549 1.49 22.04 -21.13
N ASN A 550 1.39 20.95 -21.86
CA ASN A 550 2.43 20.51 -22.78
C ASN A 550 1.84 20.31 -24.18
N GLY A 551 2.60 20.68 -25.19
CA GLY A 551 2.25 20.43 -26.59
C GLY A 551 3.43 19.88 -27.38
N GLY A 552 3.18 19.03 -28.36
CA GLY A 552 4.20 18.43 -29.19
C GLY A 552 3.69 17.98 -30.54
N LEU A 553 4.60 17.85 -31.48
CA LEU A 553 4.38 17.21 -32.77
C LEU A 553 5.13 15.88 -32.76
N ASP A 554 4.47 14.82 -33.17
CA ASP A 554 5.04 13.47 -33.31
C ASP A 554 4.95 13.05 -34.77
N LEU A 555 6.08 12.68 -35.37
CA LEU A 555 6.17 12.20 -36.73
C LEU A 555 6.58 10.70 -36.69
N LYS A 556 5.65 9.83 -37.00
CA LYS A 556 5.93 8.41 -37.12
C LYS A 556 6.59 8.18 -38.47
N SER A 557 7.88 7.87 -38.50
CA SER A 557 8.53 7.42 -39.72
C SER A 557 7.89 6.11 -40.18
N THR A 558 7.39 6.12 -41.37
CA THR A 558 6.92 4.91 -42.07
C THR A 558 8.10 4.00 -42.40
#